data_c50605cc7496ea9c5bd98c60df10d70f
#
_entry.id   c50605cc7496ea9c5bd98c60df10d70f
#
_cell.length_a   1.000
_cell.length_b   1.000
_cell.length_c   1.000
_cell.angle_alpha   90.00
_cell.angle_beta   90.00
_cell.angle_gamma   90.00
#
_symmetry.space_group_name_H-M   'P 1'
#
loop_
_entity.id
_entity.type
_entity.pdbx_description
1 polymer ?
#
loop_
_entity_poly.entity_id
_entity_poly.type
_entity_poly.pdbx_seq_one_letter_code
_entity_poly.pdbx_strand_id
1 'polypeptide(L)'
;MSAWRAERVVLAAIVAAAMATPAVAAPDTYDPARYRVVLEHVTARRTELGARYAAARSGQARAAIRNEARRFVVETLVSQVFPAWMGMPSGGGPQATASLPHEPGMYISCSYFLTAALQNAGLVLESRARFSQAPAAWIERALLPPGGQIHRYGNLSAGELEQRLVALGEGLYVVGLNIHVGFIVVRDGHAWFVHSSYTPPGTVVNEPLTSSMAIDLSRRKGYWVSPLFQDDRIVELWLRHQPVPAPPQWKGVWSPEPGSL
;
A
#
# COMPACT_ATOMS: atom_id res chain seq x y z
N MET A 1 76.41 11.21 -13.39
CA MET A 1 75.71 11.74 -12.22
C MET A 1 74.25 11.99 -12.60
N SER A 2 73.36 11.03 -12.46
CA SER A 2 71.95 11.18 -12.81
C SER A 2 71.09 10.75 -11.62
N ALA A 3 70.31 11.70 -11.14
CA ALA A 3 69.41 11.52 -10.02
C ALA A 3 68.11 10.82 -10.46
N TRP A 4 67.82 9.68 -9.87
CA TRP A 4 66.56 8.97 -10.03
C TRP A 4 65.55 9.61 -9.09
N ARG A 5 64.48 10.15 -9.68
CA ARG A 5 63.29 10.57 -8.97
C ARG A 5 62.40 9.34 -8.70
N ALA A 6 62.18 9.02 -7.45
CA ALA A 6 61.19 8.02 -7.06
C ALA A 6 59.82 8.66 -7.08
N GLU A 7 58.97 8.22 -8.01
CA GLU A 7 57.53 8.53 -7.95
C GLU A 7 56.81 7.63 -6.92
N ARG A 8 56.26 8.28 -5.94
CA ARG A 8 55.39 7.59 -4.96
C ARG A 8 53.99 7.45 -5.59
N VAL A 9 53.64 6.22 -5.95
CA VAL A 9 52.27 5.85 -6.27
C VAL A 9 51.50 5.77 -4.95
N VAL A 10 50.58 6.71 -4.74
CA VAL A 10 49.61 6.68 -3.66
C VAL A 10 48.46 5.81 -4.12
N LEU A 11 48.39 4.56 -3.66
CA LEU A 11 47.21 3.73 -3.80
C LEU A 11 46.10 4.31 -2.87
N ALA A 12 45.13 4.97 -3.45
CA ALA A 12 43.89 5.32 -2.75
C ALA A 12 43.04 4.05 -2.59
N ALA A 13 43.02 3.49 -1.41
CA ALA A 13 42.09 2.42 -1.05
C ALA A 13 40.67 3.02 -0.96
N ILE A 14 39.84 2.73 -1.96
CA ILE A 14 38.40 3.01 -1.90
C ILE A 14 37.81 1.98 -0.95
N VAL A 15 37.54 2.39 0.29
CA VAL A 15 36.72 1.63 1.23
C VAL A 15 35.27 1.77 0.77
N ALA A 16 34.78 0.76 0.06
CA ALA A 16 33.35 0.62 -0.22
C ALA A 16 32.65 0.32 1.12
N ALA A 17 32.11 1.34 1.77
CA ALA A 17 31.19 1.16 2.85
C ALA A 17 29.92 0.51 2.28
N ALA A 18 29.77 -0.79 2.50
CA ALA A 18 28.50 -1.48 2.25
C ALA A 18 27.46 -0.82 3.17
N MET A 19 26.63 0.04 2.61
CA MET A 19 25.44 0.54 3.25
C MET A 19 24.54 -0.68 3.46
N ALA A 20 24.58 -1.27 4.65
CA ALA A 20 23.61 -2.24 5.08
C ALA A 20 22.25 -1.52 5.07
N THR A 21 21.40 -1.85 4.10
CA THR A 21 19.98 -1.50 4.15
C THR A 21 19.46 -1.96 5.51
N PRO A 22 18.79 -1.10 6.28
CA PRO A 22 18.21 -1.55 7.54
C PRO A 22 17.25 -2.67 7.21
N ALA A 23 17.58 -3.90 7.58
CA ALA A 23 16.64 -4.99 7.59
C ALA A 23 15.46 -4.48 8.42
N VAL A 24 14.27 -4.39 7.80
CA VAL A 24 13.04 -4.13 8.54
C VAL A 24 13.01 -5.19 9.63
N ALA A 25 13.14 -4.75 10.88
CA ALA A 25 13.15 -5.66 12.02
C ALA A 25 11.95 -6.58 11.90
N ALA A 26 12.18 -7.89 12.11
CA ALA A 26 11.07 -8.83 12.21
C ALA A 26 10.05 -8.23 13.17
N PRO A 27 8.75 -8.21 12.83
CA PRO A 27 7.77 -7.54 13.65
C PRO A 27 7.85 -8.11 15.07
N ASP A 28 7.93 -7.22 16.06
CA ASP A 28 7.55 -7.56 17.42
C ASP A 28 6.28 -8.41 17.33
N THR A 29 6.23 -9.50 18.08
CA THR A 29 5.09 -10.41 18.08
C THR A 29 3.80 -9.59 18.17
N TYR A 30 2.89 -9.79 17.21
CA TYR A 30 1.59 -9.09 17.19
C TYR A 30 0.93 -9.14 18.57
N ASP A 31 0.58 -7.98 19.10
CA ASP A 31 -0.14 -7.82 20.35
C ASP A 31 -1.55 -7.26 20.07
N PRO A 32 -2.61 -8.07 20.26
CA PRO A 32 -4.00 -7.64 20.03
C PRO A 32 -4.41 -6.45 20.90
N ALA A 33 -3.91 -6.35 22.14
CA ALA A 33 -4.25 -5.25 23.03
C ALA A 33 -3.64 -3.93 22.53
N ARG A 34 -2.36 -3.96 22.14
CA ARG A 34 -1.67 -2.82 21.54
C ARG A 34 -2.34 -2.39 20.22
N TYR A 35 -2.73 -3.36 19.39
CA TYR A 35 -3.38 -3.04 18.12
C TYR A 35 -4.78 -2.42 18.32
N ARG A 36 -5.51 -2.83 19.36
CA ARG A 36 -6.78 -2.17 19.71
C ARG A 36 -6.59 -0.69 20.03
N VAL A 37 -5.53 -0.34 20.76
CA VAL A 37 -5.20 1.06 21.04
C VAL A 37 -4.93 1.85 19.74
N VAL A 38 -4.31 1.22 18.74
CA VAL A 38 -4.15 1.84 17.41
C VAL A 38 -5.50 2.16 16.79
N LEU A 39 -6.45 1.22 16.79
CA LEU A 39 -7.78 1.42 16.22
C LEU A 39 -8.59 2.49 16.95
N GLU A 40 -8.48 2.53 18.27
CA GLU A 40 -9.09 3.57 19.11
C GLU A 40 -8.49 4.95 18.79
N HIS A 41 -7.17 5.03 18.64
CA HIS A 41 -6.48 6.26 18.26
C HIS A 41 -6.91 6.75 16.86
N VAL A 42 -7.02 5.84 15.88
CA VAL A 42 -7.55 6.15 14.54
C VAL A 42 -8.96 6.74 14.63
N THR A 43 -9.81 6.13 15.43
CA THR A 43 -11.20 6.59 15.61
C THR A 43 -11.26 7.96 16.27
N ALA A 44 -10.50 8.18 17.34
CA ALA A 44 -10.44 9.45 18.05
C ALA A 44 -9.89 10.57 17.16
N ARG A 45 -8.81 10.30 16.44
CA ARG A 45 -8.18 11.29 15.56
C ARG A 45 -9.07 11.66 14.38
N ARG A 46 -9.76 10.68 13.77
CA ARG A 46 -10.74 10.95 12.72
C ARG A 46 -11.87 11.83 13.23
N THR A 47 -12.41 11.54 14.40
CA THR A 47 -13.49 12.33 15.01
C THR A 47 -13.06 13.77 15.25
N GLU A 48 -11.88 14.00 15.82
CA GLU A 48 -11.30 15.31 16.04
C GLU A 48 -11.13 16.09 14.73
N LEU A 49 -10.44 15.48 13.75
CA LEU A 49 -10.18 16.14 12.46
C LEU A 49 -11.47 16.38 11.68
N GLY A 50 -12.44 15.46 11.76
CA GLY A 50 -13.76 15.60 11.16
C GLY A 50 -14.54 16.80 11.74
N ALA A 51 -14.54 16.96 13.07
CA ALA A 51 -15.16 18.11 13.72
C ALA A 51 -14.48 19.44 13.31
N ARG A 52 -13.15 19.46 13.27
CA ARG A 52 -12.38 20.64 12.81
C ARG A 52 -12.69 20.96 11.35
N TYR A 53 -12.79 19.94 10.49
CA TYR A 53 -13.13 20.10 9.08
C TYR A 53 -14.53 20.67 8.88
N ALA A 54 -15.51 20.19 9.64
CA ALA A 54 -16.88 20.68 9.61
C ALA A 54 -16.99 22.15 10.08
N ALA A 55 -16.22 22.52 11.11
CA ALA A 55 -16.19 23.89 11.65
C ALA A 55 -15.38 24.88 10.80
N ALA A 56 -14.54 24.42 9.88
CA ALA A 56 -13.67 25.26 9.07
C ALA A 56 -14.45 26.16 8.11
N ARG A 57 -14.24 27.48 8.20
CA ARG A 57 -14.98 28.49 7.43
C ARG A 57 -14.28 28.92 6.14
N SER A 58 -13.00 28.60 5.97
CA SER A 58 -12.25 28.95 4.75
C SER A 58 -11.76 27.73 4.00
N GLY A 59 -11.59 27.87 2.68
CA GLY A 59 -11.00 26.82 1.83
C GLY A 59 -9.57 26.47 2.26
N GLN A 60 -8.78 27.45 2.69
CA GLN A 60 -7.43 27.25 3.19
C GLN A 60 -7.40 26.41 4.48
N ALA A 61 -8.30 26.70 5.44
CA ALA A 61 -8.41 25.91 6.66
C ALA A 61 -8.81 24.46 6.36
N ARG A 62 -9.78 24.25 5.46
CA ARG A 62 -10.17 22.90 5.02
C ARG A 62 -9.02 22.15 4.34
N ALA A 63 -8.27 22.83 3.46
CA ALA A 63 -7.11 22.24 2.79
C ALA A 63 -6.02 21.83 3.80
N ALA A 64 -5.74 22.65 4.81
CA ALA A 64 -4.80 22.31 5.87
C ALA A 64 -5.22 21.05 6.64
N ILE A 65 -6.51 20.94 7.00
CA ILE A 65 -7.05 19.76 7.71
C ILE A 65 -7.03 18.50 6.82
N ARG A 66 -7.36 18.62 5.53
CA ARG A 66 -7.21 17.50 4.59
C ARG A 66 -5.78 17.01 4.51
N ASN A 67 -4.82 17.90 4.42
CA ASN A 67 -3.40 17.54 4.39
C ASN A 67 -2.94 16.87 5.71
N GLU A 68 -3.44 17.32 6.85
CA GLU A 68 -3.19 16.71 8.15
C GLU A 68 -3.79 15.29 8.22
N ALA A 69 -5.04 15.13 7.81
CA ALA A 69 -5.72 13.84 7.74
C ALA A 69 -5.01 12.86 6.80
N ARG A 70 -4.60 13.33 5.61
CA ARG A 70 -3.86 12.54 4.62
C ARG A 70 -2.57 11.98 5.22
N ARG A 71 -1.76 12.83 5.84
CA ARG A 71 -0.51 12.40 6.50
C ARG A 71 -0.79 11.40 7.60
N PHE A 72 -1.77 11.67 8.45
CA PHE A 72 -2.14 10.77 9.54
C PHE A 72 -2.54 9.38 9.04
N VAL A 73 -3.43 9.30 8.04
CA VAL A 73 -3.93 8.01 7.51
C VAL A 73 -2.80 7.22 6.84
N VAL A 74 -2.00 7.87 6.00
CA VAL A 74 -0.88 7.22 5.31
C VAL A 74 0.16 6.73 6.31
N GLU A 75 0.55 7.58 7.28
CA GLU A 75 1.51 7.19 8.31
C GLU A 75 0.99 6.05 9.18
N THR A 76 -0.29 6.08 9.56
CA THR A 76 -0.93 4.99 10.32
C THR A 76 -0.91 3.68 9.55
N LEU A 77 -1.23 3.72 8.26
CA LEU A 77 -1.15 2.52 7.40
C LEU A 77 0.27 1.95 7.38
N VAL A 78 1.26 2.78 7.09
CA VAL A 78 2.63 2.34 6.86
C VAL A 78 3.32 1.91 8.16
N SER A 79 3.12 2.66 9.26
CA SER A 79 3.89 2.45 10.50
C SER A 79 3.18 1.59 11.55
N GLN A 80 1.87 1.38 11.43
CA GLN A 80 1.09 0.67 12.45
C GLN A 80 0.23 -0.45 11.88
N VAL A 81 -0.56 -0.18 10.84
CA VAL A 81 -1.49 -1.17 10.29
C VAL A 81 -0.73 -2.26 9.53
N PHE A 82 0.07 -1.89 8.54
CA PHE A 82 0.81 -2.90 7.76
C PHE A 82 1.71 -3.77 8.63
N PRO A 83 2.55 -3.22 9.54
CA PRO A 83 3.37 -4.05 10.42
C PRO A 83 2.58 -5.07 11.25
N ALA A 84 1.39 -4.71 11.72
CA ALA A 84 0.56 -5.62 12.51
C ALA A 84 0.06 -6.84 11.71
N TRP A 85 -0.03 -6.74 10.39
CA TRP A 85 -0.47 -7.83 9.52
C TRP A 85 0.69 -8.74 9.05
N MET A 86 1.95 -8.34 9.22
CA MET A 86 3.09 -9.11 8.71
C MET A 86 3.12 -10.53 9.28
N GLY A 87 3.39 -11.51 8.41
CA GLY A 87 3.43 -12.91 8.78
C GLY A 87 2.07 -13.59 8.91
N MET A 88 0.94 -12.86 8.80
CA MET A 88 -0.37 -13.51 8.78
C MET A 88 -0.50 -14.43 7.58
N PRO A 89 -0.96 -15.69 7.74
CA PRO A 89 -1.10 -16.63 6.63
C PRO A 89 -1.98 -16.09 5.51
N SER A 90 -1.51 -16.23 4.27
CA SER A 90 -2.23 -15.92 3.04
C SER A 90 -3.03 -17.14 2.57
N GLY A 91 -4.20 -16.93 1.98
CA GLY A 91 -4.99 -18.03 1.46
C GLY A 91 -6.24 -17.57 0.71
N GLY A 92 -7.00 -18.55 0.26
CA GLY A 92 -8.31 -18.40 -0.38
C GLY A 92 -9.41 -19.14 0.38
N GLY A 93 -10.65 -18.95 -0.03
CA GLY A 93 -11.81 -19.60 0.57
C GLY A 93 -12.47 -18.82 1.70
N PRO A 94 -13.47 -19.40 2.38
CA PRO A 94 -14.32 -18.71 3.35
C PRO A 94 -13.57 -18.12 4.56
N GLN A 95 -12.49 -18.75 5.00
CA GLN A 95 -11.67 -18.29 6.12
C GLN A 95 -10.67 -17.19 5.74
N ALA A 96 -10.52 -16.88 4.45
CA ALA A 96 -9.56 -15.87 3.95
C ALA A 96 -10.08 -14.43 4.03
N THR A 97 -10.87 -14.14 5.06
CA THR A 97 -11.63 -12.88 5.18
C THR A 97 -11.41 -12.18 6.53
N ALA A 98 -10.32 -12.47 7.22
CA ALA A 98 -9.99 -11.87 8.51
C ALA A 98 -10.18 -10.34 8.49
N SER A 99 -10.67 -9.80 9.58
CA SER A 99 -10.90 -8.36 9.76
C SER A 99 -9.84 -7.68 10.62
N LEU A 100 -9.16 -8.49 11.42
CA LEU A 100 -8.05 -8.07 12.28
C LEU A 100 -6.82 -8.92 12.00
N PRO A 101 -5.62 -8.39 12.26
CA PRO A 101 -4.38 -9.15 12.13
C PRO A 101 -4.41 -10.39 13.02
N HIS A 102 -3.87 -11.50 12.52
CA HIS A 102 -3.69 -12.75 13.26
C HIS A 102 -4.94 -13.27 13.99
N GLU A 103 -6.12 -12.99 13.43
CA GLU A 103 -7.40 -13.49 13.95
C GLU A 103 -7.38 -15.02 14.00
N PRO A 104 -7.67 -15.65 15.18
CA PRO A 104 -7.51 -17.09 15.38
C PRO A 104 -8.30 -17.92 14.37
N GLY A 105 -7.65 -18.91 13.75
CA GLY A 105 -8.25 -19.80 12.76
C GLY A 105 -8.54 -19.17 11.40
N MET A 106 -8.17 -17.89 11.22
CA MET A 106 -8.37 -17.16 9.98
C MET A 106 -7.04 -16.97 9.23
N TYR A 107 -7.16 -16.74 7.94
CA TYR A 107 -6.12 -16.24 7.06
C TYR A 107 -6.68 -15.11 6.20
N ILE A 108 -5.91 -14.56 5.29
CA ILE A 108 -6.34 -13.38 4.53
C ILE A 108 -6.00 -13.52 3.05
N SER A 109 -6.94 -13.22 2.16
CA SER A 109 -6.64 -13.09 0.73
C SER A 109 -6.20 -11.65 0.40
N CYS A 110 -5.61 -11.47 -0.78
CA CYS A 110 -5.03 -10.18 -1.18
C CYS A 110 -6.03 -9.02 -1.11
N SER A 111 -7.22 -9.18 -1.67
CA SER A 111 -8.23 -8.14 -1.68
C SER A 111 -8.91 -7.92 -0.32
N TYR A 112 -9.04 -8.98 0.48
CA TYR A 112 -9.52 -8.85 1.86
C TYR A 112 -8.48 -8.18 2.77
N PHE A 113 -7.16 -8.41 2.53
CA PHE A 113 -6.10 -7.67 3.20
C PHE A 113 -6.19 -6.17 2.87
N LEU A 114 -6.31 -5.82 1.57
CA LEU A 114 -6.43 -4.43 1.14
C LEU A 114 -7.61 -3.74 1.84
N THR A 115 -8.78 -4.37 1.84
CA THR A 115 -9.99 -3.79 2.44
C THR A 115 -9.93 -3.74 3.96
N ALA A 116 -9.35 -4.76 4.63
CA ALA A 116 -9.16 -4.76 6.08
C ALA A 116 -8.20 -3.65 6.51
N ALA A 117 -7.06 -3.50 5.82
CA ALA A 117 -6.11 -2.44 6.12
C ALA A 117 -6.74 -1.05 5.98
N LEU A 118 -7.51 -0.80 4.93
CA LEU A 118 -8.23 0.47 4.74
C LEU A 118 -9.24 0.74 5.86
N GLN A 119 -10.00 -0.29 6.29
CA GLN A 119 -10.95 -0.16 7.40
C GLN A 119 -10.25 0.05 8.73
N ASN A 120 -9.13 -0.63 8.97
CA ASN A 120 -8.33 -0.46 10.18
C ASN A 120 -7.69 0.95 10.24
N ALA A 121 -7.43 1.58 9.09
CA ALA A 121 -7.04 2.99 9.01
C ALA A 121 -8.22 3.97 9.06
N GLY A 122 -9.43 3.49 9.34
CA GLY A 122 -10.61 4.31 9.59
C GLY A 122 -11.48 4.63 8.38
N LEU A 123 -11.21 4.09 7.17
CA LEU A 123 -12.14 4.20 6.05
C LEU A 123 -13.40 3.37 6.30
N VAL A 124 -14.55 3.90 5.88
CA VAL A 124 -15.80 3.16 5.80
C VAL A 124 -15.95 2.68 4.35
N LEU A 125 -16.10 1.39 4.16
CA LEU A 125 -16.44 0.82 2.84
C LEU A 125 -17.91 0.44 2.84
N GLU A 126 -18.69 0.89 1.83
CA GLU A 126 -20.12 0.59 1.73
C GLU A 126 -20.39 -0.93 1.79
N SER A 127 -19.52 -1.72 1.17
CA SER A 127 -19.57 -3.17 1.25
C SER A 127 -18.18 -3.77 1.08
N ARG A 128 -17.56 -4.18 2.20
CA ARG A 128 -16.26 -4.85 2.16
C ARG A 128 -16.25 -6.07 1.22
N ALA A 129 -17.32 -6.87 1.27
CA ALA A 129 -17.42 -8.06 0.44
C ALA A 129 -17.41 -7.72 -1.05
N ARG A 130 -18.18 -6.70 -1.48
CA ARG A 130 -18.19 -6.26 -2.89
C ARG A 130 -16.83 -5.72 -3.34
N PHE A 131 -16.15 -4.96 -2.47
CA PHE A 131 -14.78 -4.53 -2.74
C PHE A 131 -13.84 -5.73 -2.91
N SER A 132 -13.84 -6.65 -1.94
CA SER A 132 -12.89 -7.77 -1.92
C SER A 132 -13.14 -8.82 -3.02
N GLN A 133 -14.33 -8.85 -3.60
CA GLN A 133 -14.69 -9.76 -4.69
C GLN A 133 -14.60 -9.10 -6.07
N ALA A 134 -14.33 -7.81 -6.14
CA ALA A 134 -14.23 -7.09 -7.40
C ALA A 134 -12.86 -7.31 -8.06
N PRO A 135 -12.77 -7.20 -9.40
CA PRO A 135 -11.50 -7.07 -10.09
C PRO A 135 -10.68 -5.89 -9.56
N ALA A 136 -9.35 -6.02 -9.53
CA ALA A 136 -8.45 -5.00 -8.98
C ALA A 136 -8.71 -3.59 -9.57
N ALA A 137 -8.88 -3.50 -10.90
CA ALA A 137 -9.18 -2.23 -11.57
C ALA A 137 -10.50 -1.59 -11.10
N TRP A 138 -11.49 -2.38 -10.67
CA TRP A 138 -12.74 -1.85 -10.11
C TRP A 138 -12.56 -1.36 -8.68
N ILE A 139 -11.72 -2.05 -7.89
CA ILE A 139 -11.31 -1.59 -6.56
C ILE A 139 -10.61 -0.24 -6.68
N GLU A 140 -9.62 -0.14 -7.57
CA GLU A 140 -8.89 1.09 -7.83
C GLU A 140 -9.82 2.22 -8.28
N ARG A 141 -10.73 1.94 -9.20
CA ARG A 141 -11.70 2.93 -9.68
C ARG A 141 -12.62 3.45 -8.58
N ALA A 142 -13.04 2.59 -7.66
CA ALA A 142 -13.88 2.99 -6.52
C ALA A 142 -13.14 3.87 -5.52
N LEU A 143 -11.82 3.70 -5.39
CA LEU A 143 -10.96 4.49 -4.51
C LEU A 143 -10.54 5.82 -5.13
N LEU A 144 -10.59 5.98 -6.45
CA LEU A 144 -10.25 7.22 -7.15
C LEU A 144 -11.43 8.20 -7.24
N PRO A 145 -11.18 9.51 -7.40
CA PRO A 145 -12.21 10.46 -7.76
C PRO A 145 -12.74 10.19 -9.17
N PRO A 146 -13.93 10.71 -9.52
CA PRO A 146 -14.40 10.69 -10.89
C PRO A 146 -13.35 11.28 -11.86
N GLY A 147 -13.01 10.54 -12.91
CA GLY A 147 -11.94 10.94 -13.85
C GLY A 147 -10.51 10.71 -13.35
N GLY A 148 -10.32 10.19 -12.14
CA GLY A 148 -8.99 9.84 -11.62
C GLY A 148 -8.29 8.79 -12.50
N GLN A 149 -6.97 8.91 -12.61
CA GLN A 149 -6.17 8.12 -13.53
C GLN A 149 -5.68 6.83 -12.87
N ILE A 150 -5.85 5.70 -13.57
CA ILE A 150 -5.13 4.46 -13.31
C ILE A 150 -3.97 4.40 -14.31
N HIS A 151 -2.74 4.38 -13.82
CA HIS A 151 -1.56 4.22 -14.64
C HIS A 151 -1.43 2.76 -15.06
N ARG A 152 -1.31 2.51 -16.37
CA ARG A 152 -1.15 1.16 -16.90
C ARG A 152 0.26 0.97 -17.42
N TYR A 153 0.92 -0.07 -16.94
CA TYR A 153 2.26 -0.43 -17.37
C TYR A 153 2.26 -1.86 -17.88
N GLY A 154 2.82 -2.10 -19.04
CA GLY A 154 2.91 -3.43 -19.65
C GLY A 154 4.35 -3.87 -19.86
N ASN A 155 4.62 -5.13 -19.57
CA ASN A 155 5.90 -5.80 -19.87
C ASN A 155 7.15 -5.12 -19.27
N LEU A 156 7.01 -4.34 -18.21
CA LEU A 156 8.13 -3.77 -17.48
C LEU A 156 8.73 -4.82 -16.51
N SER A 157 10.04 -4.83 -16.37
CA SER A 157 10.69 -5.48 -15.24
C SER A 157 10.33 -4.78 -13.92
N ALA A 158 10.52 -5.46 -12.80
CA ALA A 158 10.26 -4.86 -11.49
C ALA A 158 11.08 -3.59 -11.24
N GLY A 159 12.33 -3.54 -11.70
CA GLY A 159 13.17 -2.33 -11.62
C GLY A 159 12.68 -1.18 -12.49
N GLU A 160 12.22 -1.46 -13.73
CA GLU A 160 11.61 -0.44 -14.58
C GLU A 160 10.29 0.07 -14.01
N LEU A 161 9.48 -0.83 -13.41
CA LEU A 161 8.26 -0.43 -12.72
C LEU A 161 8.58 0.47 -11.52
N GLU A 162 9.56 0.11 -10.69
CA GLU A 162 10.01 0.96 -9.57
C GLU A 162 10.40 2.35 -10.04
N GLN A 163 11.19 2.48 -11.10
CA GLN A 163 11.56 3.78 -11.66
C GLN A 163 10.34 4.62 -12.08
N ARG A 164 9.32 3.97 -12.68
CA ARG A 164 8.06 4.65 -13.04
C ARG A 164 7.29 5.13 -11.81
N LEU A 165 7.25 4.31 -10.76
CA LEU A 165 6.55 4.64 -9.52
C LEU A 165 7.26 5.75 -8.75
N VAL A 166 8.58 5.70 -8.66
CA VAL A 166 9.39 6.79 -8.06
C VAL A 166 9.18 8.11 -8.81
N ALA A 167 9.07 8.05 -10.15
CA ALA A 167 8.78 9.24 -10.95
C ALA A 167 7.35 9.79 -10.76
N LEU A 168 6.38 8.99 -10.30
CA LEU A 168 5.06 9.47 -9.89
C LEU A 168 5.09 10.25 -8.58
N GLY A 169 6.12 10.01 -7.75
CA GLY A 169 6.33 10.67 -6.47
C GLY A 169 6.14 9.77 -5.26
N GLU A 170 6.57 10.27 -4.11
CA GLU A 170 6.38 9.58 -2.83
C GLU A 170 4.90 9.48 -2.45
N GLY A 171 4.53 8.37 -1.81
CA GLY A 171 3.17 8.15 -1.36
C GLY A 171 2.75 6.70 -1.35
N LEU A 172 1.46 6.51 -1.14
CA LEU A 172 0.81 5.22 -1.12
C LEU A 172 -0.01 5.03 -2.40
N TYR A 173 0.11 3.85 -2.98
CA TYR A 173 -0.58 3.45 -4.21
C TYR A 173 -1.28 2.10 -4.00
N VAL A 174 -2.35 1.88 -4.74
CA VAL A 174 -2.91 0.54 -4.96
C VAL A 174 -2.36 0.01 -6.26
N VAL A 175 -1.96 -1.26 -6.28
CA VAL A 175 -1.54 -1.94 -7.50
C VAL A 175 -2.40 -3.17 -7.75
N GLY A 176 -3.00 -3.22 -8.92
CA GLY A 176 -3.65 -4.39 -9.49
C GLY A 176 -2.67 -5.16 -10.39
N LEU A 177 -2.58 -6.45 -10.16
CA LEU A 177 -1.82 -7.42 -10.95
C LEU A 177 -2.78 -8.36 -11.67
N ASN A 178 -2.27 -9.27 -12.47
CA ASN A 178 -3.09 -10.24 -13.21
C ASN A 178 -4.14 -10.94 -12.33
N ILE A 179 -3.72 -11.49 -11.19
CA ILE A 179 -4.57 -12.26 -10.26
C ILE A 179 -4.47 -11.74 -8.82
N HIS A 180 -3.97 -10.54 -8.63
CA HIS A 180 -3.58 -10.07 -7.32
C HIS A 180 -3.77 -8.58 -7.16
N VAL A 181 -3.83 -8.11 -5.91
CA VAL A 181 -3.90 -6.69 -5.56
C VAL A 181 -3.14 -6.45 -4.26
N GLY A 182 -2.55 -5.28 -4.12
CA GLY A 182 -1.86 -4.87 -2.90
C GLY A 182 -1.58 -3.39 -2.87
N PHE A 183 -0.73 -2.98 -1.93
CA PHE A 183 -0.27 -1.61 -1.79
C PHE A 183 1.17 -1.47 -2.26
N ILE A 184 1.50 -0.32 -2.83
CA ILE A 184 2.88 0.10 -3.01
C ILE A 184 3.13 1.35 -2.19
N VAL A 185 4.21 1.32 -1.40
CA VAL A 185 4.74 2.48 -0.67
C VAL A 185 5.96 2.97 -1.41
N VAL A 186 5.92 4.20 -1.91
CA VAL A 186 7.07 4.88 -2.51
C VAL A 186 7.64 5.85 -1.50
N ARG A 187 8.89 5.64 -1.08
CA ARG A 187 9.60 6.48 -0.11
C ARG A 187 11.11 6.40 -0.35
N ASP A 188 11.80 7.52 -0.19
CA ASP A 188 13.26 7.62 -0.26
C ASP A 188 13.85 7.04 -1.56
N GLY A 189 13.16 7.25 -2.70
CA GLY A 189 13.59 6.78 -4.01
C GLY A 189 13.41 5.29 -4.26
N HIS A 190 12.68 4.57 -3.40
CA HIS A 190 12.40 3.14 -3.50
C HIS A 190 10.90 2.84 -3.42
N ALA A 191 10.51 1.68 -3.97
CA ALA A 191 9.15 1.17 -3.87
C ALA A 191 9.11 -0.16 -3.11
N TRP A 192 8.13 -0.27 -2.22
CA TRP A 192 7.88 -1.44 -1.38
C TRP A 192 6.50 -1.99 -1.67
N PHE A 193 6.40 -3.30 -1.84
CA PHE A 193 5.13 -3.97 -2.09
C PHE A 193 4.61 -4.65 -0.83
N VAL A 194 3.44 -4.19 -0.37
CA VAL A 194 2.76 -4.70 0.83
C VAL A 194 1.52 -5.46 0.41
N HIS A 195 1.52 -6.76 0.60
CA HIS A 195 0.44 -7.61 0.11
C HIS A 195 0.31 -8.92 0.88
N SER A 196 -0.85 -9.58 0.78
CA SER A 196 -1.02 -10.95 1.22
C SER A 196 -0.55 -11.89 0.10
N SER A 197 0.70 -12.36 0.21
CA SER A 197 1.39 -13.04 -0.87
C SER A 197 0.86 -14.45 -1.15
N TYR A 198 0.55 -14.75 -2.41
CA TYR A 198 0.25 -16.10 -2.90
C TYR A 198 1.50 -16.86 -3.34
N THR A 199 2.65 -16.21 -3.32
CA THR A 199 3.97 -16.81 -3.55
C THR A 199 4.68 -17.00 -2.20
N PRO A 200 5.75 -17.81 -2.10
CA PRO A 200 6.50 -17.90 -0.86
C PRO A 200 6.85 -16.53 -0.28
N PRO A 201 6.70 -16.31 1.03
CA PRO A 201 6.43 -17.30 2.10
C PRO A 201 4.95 -17.63 2.33
N GLY A 202 4.01 -17.15 1.52
CA GLY A 202 2.58 -17.43 1.67
C GLY A 202 1.93 -16.73 2.87
N THR A 203 2.41 -15.52 3.16
CA THR A 203 1.91 -14.69 4.27
C THR A 203 1.78 -13.23 3.81
N VAL A 204 1.25 -12.37 4.65
CA VAL A 204 1.33 -10.92 4.44
C VAL A 204 2.78 -10.49 4.57
N VAL A 205 3.29 -9.80 3.56
CA VAL A 205 4.68 -9.33 3.48
C VAL A 205 4.77 -7.87 3.09
N ASN A 206 5.88 -7.25 3.47
CA ASN A 206 6.35 -5.97 2.97
C ASN A 206 7.75 -6.22 2.37
N GLU A 207 7.86 -6.22 1.06
CA GLU A 207 9.08 -6.59 0.36
C GLU A 207 9.50 -5.49 -0.63
N PRO A 208 10.80 -5.35 -0.94
CA PRO A 208 11.22 -4.47 -2.04
C PRO A 208 10.50 -4.87 -3.32
N LEU A 209 9.94 -3.91 -4.04
CA LEU A 209 9.21 -4.16 -5.30
C LEU A 209 10.05 -4.98 -6.28
N THR A 210 11.35 -4.66 -6.33
CA THR A 210 12.33 -5.30 -7.23
C THR A 210 12.61 -6.76 -6.91
N SER A 211 12.25 -7.24 -5.72
CA SER A 211 12.43 -8.62 -5.27
C SER A 211 11.13 -9.42 -5.29
N SER A 212 10.01 -8.80 -5.65
CA SER A 212 8.70 -9.44 -5.57
C SER A 212 8.45 -10.42 -6.70
N MET A 213 8.31 -11.70 -6.34
CA MET A 213 7.94 -12.75 -7.29
C MET A 213 6.53 -12.50 -7.88
N ALA A 214 5.60 -11.95 -7.11
CA ALA A 214 4.25 -11.64 -7.59
C ALA A 214 4.26 -10.55 -8.69
N ILE A 215 5.14 -9.57 -8.57
CA ILE A 215 5.39 -8.55 -9.60
C ILE A 215 5.96 -9.18 -10.86
N ASP A 216 7.00 -10.00 -10.76
CA ASP A 216 7.62 -10.65 -11.90
C ASP A 216 6.66 -11.58 -12.66
N LEU A 217 5.87 -12.38 -11.95
CA LEU A 217 4.86 -13.26 -12.54
C LEU A 217 3.77 -12.51 -13.30
N SER A 218 3.50 -11.27 -12.92
CA SER A 218 2.49 -10.42 -13.56
C SER A 218 3.02 -9.62 -14.75
N ARG A 219 4.33 -9.61 -14.99
CA ARG A 219 5.00 -8.76 -15.98
C ARG A 219 4.33 -8.75 -17.36
N ARG A 220 4.01 -9.91 -17.90
CA ARG A 220 3.42 -10.06 -19.24
C ARG A 220 1.97 -9.56 -19.32
N LYS A 221 1.25 -9.59 -18.21
CA LYS A 221 -0.16 -9.16 -18.13
C LYS A 221 -0.28 -7.69 -17.76
N GLY A 222 0.77 -7.11 -17.21
CA GLY A 222 0.88 -5.70 -16.86
C GLY A 222 0.44 -5.38 -15.44
N TYR A 223 0.54 -4.10 -15.14
CA TYR A 223 0.30 -3.51 -13.83
C TYR A 223 -0.66 -2.35 -13.98
N TRP A 224 -1.63 -2.26 -13.07
CA TRP A 224 -2.52 -1.11 -12.90
C TRP A 224 -2.13 -0.45 -11.60
N VAL A 225 -1.87 0.84 -11.60
CA VAL A 225 -1.42 1.55 -10.41
C VAL A 225 -2.24 2.82 -10.26
N SER A 226 -2.83 3.01 -9.11
CA SER A 226 -3.57 4.21 -8.77
C SER A 226 -3.07 4.84 -7.48
N PRO A 227 -2.96 6.18 -7.42
CA PRO A 227 -2.61 6.87 -6.19
C PRO A 227 -3.71 6.69 -5.15
N LEU A 228 -3.32 6.49 -3.89
CA LEU A 228 -4.23 6.38 -2.77
C LEU A 228 -4.00 7.54 -1.80
N PHE A 229 -5.07 8.22 -1.38
CA PHE A 229 -5.04 9.41 -0.55
C PHE A 229 -4.34 10.64 -1.15
N GLN A 230 -3.97 10.63 -2.42
CA GLN A 230 -3.37 11.83 -3.04
C GLN A 230 -4.43 12.84 -3.49
N ASP A 231 -5.65 12.42 -3.77
CA ASP A 231 -6.78 13.29 -4.03
C ASP A 231 -7.57 13.65 -2.75
N ASP A 232 -8.39 14.72 -2.85
CA ASP A 232 -9.16 15.20 -1.71
C ASP A 232 -10.41 14.37 -1.43
N ARG A 233 -10.99 13.68 -2.42
CA ARG A 233 -12.25 12.95 -2.25
C ARG A 233 -12.19 11.87 -1.18
N ILE A 234 -11.20 10.98 -1.27
CA ILE A 234 -11.07 9.86 -0.33
C ILE A 234 -10.76 10.37 1.10
N VAL A 235 -9.98 11.46 1.19
CA VAL A 235 -9.67 12.11 2.47
C VAL A 235 -10.92 12.77 3.06
N GLU A 236 -11.75 13.40 2.25
CA GLU A 236 -13.02 14.00 2.72
C GLU A 236 -14.04 12.95 3.17
N LEU A 237 -14.15 11.81 2.45
CA LEU A 237 -14.97 10.69 2.89
C LEU A 237 -14.51 10.17 4.27
N TRP A 238 -13.20 10.05 4.46
CA TRP A 238 -12.62 9.67 5.76
C TRP A 238 -12.94 10.67 6.86
N LEU A 239 -12.73 11.98 6.60
CA LEU A 239 -13.02 13.07 7.56
C LEU A 239 -14.51 13.13 7.94
N ARG A 240 -15.40 12.89 6.98
CA ARG A 240 -16.86 12.93 7.18
C ARG A 240 -17.42 11.62 7.69
N HIS A 241 -16.59 10.59 7.86
CA HIS A 241 -17.01 9.23 8.19
C HIS A 241 -18.08 8.70 7.21
N GLN A 242 -17.92 9.02 5.94
CA GLN A 242 -18.83 8.59 4.89
C GLN A 242 -18.28 7.36 4.17
N PRO A 243 -19.16 6.45 3.73
CA PRO A 243 -18.71 5.25 3.03
C PRO A 243 -18.14 5.59 1.65
N VAL A 244 -17.04 4.92 1.31
CA VAL A 244 -16.59 4.81 -0.07
C VAL A 244 -17.59 3.93 -0.80
N PRO A 245 -18.21 4.40 -1.90
CA PRO A 245 -19.18 3.60 -2.67
C PRO A 245 -18.54 2.32 -3.18
N ALA A 246 -19.22 1.20 -2.99
CA ALA A 246 -18.71 -0.08 -3.44
C ALA A 246 -18.73 -0.19 -4.97
N PRO A 247 -17.74 -0.88 -5.58
CA PRO A 247 -17.78 -1.19 -6.99
C PRO A 247 -19.03 -1.98 -7.34
N PRO A 248 -19.44 -2.03 -8.63
CA PRO A 248 -20.56 -2.87 -9.07
C PRO A 248 -20.37 -4.32 -8.61
N GLN A 249 -21.48 -5.04 -8.38
CA GLN A 249 -21.38 -6.44 -8.01
C GLN A 249 -20.79 -7.25 -9.16
N TRP A 250 -19.65 -7.88 -8.92
CA TRP A 250 -19.04 -8.79 -9.88
C TRP A 250 -19.92 -10.05 -10.02
N LYS A 251 -20.40 -10.33 -11.22
CA LYS A 251 -21.25 -11.49 -11.54
C LYS A 251 -20.54 -12.54 -12.41
N GLY A 252 -19.28 -12.28 -12.76
CA GLY A 252 -18.50 -13.18 -13.60
C GLY A 252 -17.77 -14.23 -12.80
N VAL A 253 -17.43 -15.33 -13.48
CA VAL A 253 -16.32 -16.18 -13.06
C VAL A 253 -15.07 -15.32 -13.18
N TRP A 254 -14.18 -15.40 -12.19
CA TRP A 254 -12.92 -14.67 -12.20
C TRP A 254 -12.18 -15.00 -13.51
N SER A 255 -12.16 -14.05 -14.44
CA SER A 255 -11.39 -14.15 -15.67
C SER A 255 -10.14 -13.32 -15.54
N PRO A 256 -8.95 -13.88 -15.76
CA PRO A 256 -7.70 -13.13 -15.70
C PRO A 256 -7.50 -12.15 -16.87
N GLU A 257 -8.48 -12.00 -17.77
CA GLU A 257 -8.38 -11.11 -18.91
C GLU A 257 -8.65 -9.66 -18.50
N PRO A 258 -7.62 -8.80 -18.43
CA PRO A 258 -7.80 -7.37 -18.26
C PRO A 258 -7.99 -6.74 -19.64
N GLY A 259 -9.19 -6.37 -19.99
CA GLY A 259 -9.34 -5.73 -21.28
C GLY A 259 -10.72 -5.22 -21.66
N SER A 260 -11.71 -5.42 -20.82
CA SER A 260 -13.08 -4.98 -21.09
C SER A 260 -13.58 -3.95 -20.08
N LEU A 261 -12.85 -2.83 -19.97
CA LEU A 261 -13.38 -1.59 -19.34
C LEU A 261 -13.10 -0.41 -20.24
#